data_d8fdbf69118a227918ff9b4d82dd7e74
#
_entry.id   d8fdbf69118a227918ff9b4d82dd7e74
#
_cell.length_a   1.000
_cell.length_b   1.000
_cell.length_c   1.000
_cell.angle_alpha   90.00
_cell.angle_beta   90.00
_cell.angle_gamma   90.00
#
_symmetry.space_group_name_H-M   'P 1'
#
loop_
_entity.id
_entity.type
_entity.pdbx_description
1 polymer ?
#
loop_
_entity_poly.entity_id
_entity_poly.type
_entity_poly.pdbx_seq_one_letter_code
_entity_poly.pdbx_strand_id
1 'polypeptide(L)'
;QLIYATKPKKAIVFLNKNELIQDLNDQLLFHKIKSVAIFGNGTKEQRKKALRSFSTGDAKILVASDLVARGLDLPAITHIINLDIPSDLNEYTHRAGRTGRAGKKGIAISIVTENEVQFIKQIEKKAGIKCMEIKLSNGYLLEAKPGK
;
A
#
# COMPACT_ATOMS: atom_id res chain seq x y z
N GLN A 1 6.18 -11.49 -3.95
CA GLN A 1 6.54 -11.24 -5.36
C GLN A 1 6.39 -9.76 -5.73
N LEU A 2 5.23 -9.10 -5.50
CA LEU A 2 4.98 -7.70 -5.90
C LEU A 2 6.06 -6.73 -5.40
N ILE A 3 6.44 -6.82 -4.11
CA ILE A 3 7.47 -5.96 -3.51
C ILE A 3 8.84 -6.17 -4.16
N TYR A 4 9.17 -7.40 -4.52
CA TYR A 4 10.42 -7.69 -5.25
C TYR A 4 10.41 -7.13 -6.67
N ALA A 5 9.26 -7.19 -7.35
CA ALA A 5 9.10 -6.66 -8.70
C ALA A 5 9.15 -5.12 -8.74
N THR A 6 8.53 -4.45 -7.77
CA THR A 6 8.43 -2.98 -7.72
C THR A 6 9.60 -2.30 -7.01
N LYS A 7 10.32 -3.02 -6.15
CA LYS A 7 11.48 -2.52 -5.38
C LYS A 7 11.25 -1.15 -4.74
N PRO A 8 10.20 -0.98 -3.92
CA PRO A 8 9.87 0.31 -3.34
C PRO A 8 10.98 0.80 -2.42
N LYS A 9 11.28 2.10 -2.45
CA LYS A 9 12.16 2.72 -1.46
C LYS A 9 11.48 2.79 -0.11
N LYS A 10 10.23 3.24 -0.08
CA LYS A 10 9.33 3.22 1.08
C LYS A 10 7.91 2.96 0.59
N ALA A 11 7.22 1.99 1.18
CA ALA A 11 5.85 1.67 0.83
C ALA A 11 4.96 1.52 2.07
N ILE A 12 3.68 1.85 1.89
CA ILE A 12 2.63 1.46 2.83
C ILE A 12 1.80 0.37 2.17
N VAL A 13 1.58 -0.71 2.90
CA VAL A 13 0.64 -1.77 2.53
C VAL A 13 -0.61 -1.62 3.37
N PHE A 14 -1.73 -1.38 2.71
CA PHE A 14 -3.03 -1.22 3.35
C PHE A 14 -3.84 -2.50 3.36
N LEU A 15 -4.39 -2.81 4.53
CA LEU A 15 -5.36 -3.87 4.78
C LEU A 15 -6.59 -3.28 5.46
N ASN A 16 -7.77 -3.84 5.14
CA ASN A 16 -9.01 -3.44 5.80
C ASN A 16 -9.18 -4.11 7.16
N LYS A 17 -8.64 -5.33 7.33
CA LYS A 17 -8.77 -6.15 8.53
C LYS A 17 -7.54 -6.04 9.43
N ASN A 18 -7.73 -5.48 10.62
CA ASN A 18 -6.64 -5.29 11.58
C ASN A 18 -5.99 -6.62 12.03
N GLU A 19 -6.77 -7.70 12.14
CA GLU A 19 -6.29 -9.02 12.52
C GLU A 19 -5.27 -9.63 11.55
N LEU A 20 -5.30 -9.22 10.28
CA LEU A 20 -4.37 -9.71 9.26
C LEU A 20 -3.06 -8.91 9.17
N ILE A 21 -2.97 -7.77 9.86
CA ILE A 21 -1.80 -6.89 9.80
C ILE A 21 -0.56 -7.59 10.35
N GLN A 22 -0.70 -8.28 11.49
CA GLN A 22 0.44 -9.00 12.10
C GLN A 22 0.88 -10.15 11.19
N ASP A 23 -0.05 -10.97 10.73
CA ASP A 23 0.26 -12.12 9.89
C ASP A 23 1.00 -11.70 8.61
N LEU A 24 0.55 -10.62 7.98
CA LEU A 24 1.25 -10.10 6.80
C LEU A 24 2.65 -9.58 7.15
N ASN A 25 2.79 -8.86 8.26
CA ASN A 25 4.11 -8.36 8.68
C ASN A 25 5.07 -9.52 8.95
N ASP A 26 4.62 -10.56 9.61
CA ASP A 26 5.43 -11.76 9.92
C ASP A 26 5.84 -12.50 8.64
N GLN A 27 4.92 -12.62 7.67
CA GLN A 27 5.24 -13.18 6.36
C GLN A 27 6.28 -12.34 5.61
N LEU A 28 6.18 -11.01 5.65
CA LEU A 28 7.17 -10.13 5.01
C LEU A 28 8.55 -10.32 5.65
N LEU A 29 8.63 -10.36 6.98
CA LEU A 29 9.86 -10.60 7.72
C LEU A 29 10.45 -11.99 7.44
N PHE A 30 9.62 -13.03 7.36
CA PHE A 30 10.03 -14.37 6.97
C PHE A 30 10.70 -14.38 5.59
N HIS A 31 10.17 -13.62 4.65
CA HIS A 31 10.75 -13.40 3.33
C HIS A 31 11.89 -12.37 3.30
N LYS A 32 12.47 -12.02 4.47
CA LYS A 32 13.57 -11.05 4.60
C LYS A 32 13.25 -9.66 4.06
N ILE A 33 11.98 -9.31 3.99
CA ILE A 33 11.54 -7.95 3.66
C ILE A 33 11.43 -7.16 4.97
N LYS A 34 12.26 -6.13 5.12
CA LYS A 34 12.26 -5.28 6.32
C LYS A 34 10.97 -4.48 6.40
N SER A 35 10.07 -4.91 7.29
CA SER A 35 8.75 -4.32 7.48
C SER A 35 8.45 -4.07 8.95
N VAL A 36 7.52 -3.18 9.20
CA VAL A 36 6.92 -2.91 10.52
C VAL A 36 5.42 -2.79 10.36
N ALA A 37 4.71 -3.12 11.43
CA ALA A 37 3.25 -3.00 11.49
C ALA A 37 2.83 -1.99 12.54
N ILE A 38 1.71 -1.30 12.31
CA ILE A 38 1.06 -0.44 13.28
C ILE A 38 -0.39 -0.90 13.43
N PHE A 39 -0.77 -1.17 14.69
CA PHE A 39 -2.08 -1.69 15.06
C PHE A 39 -2.94 -0.61 15.71
N GLY A 40 -4.25 -0.71 15.53
CA GLY A 40 -5.20 0.18 16.19
C GLY A 40 -5.18 0.08 17.71
N ASN A 41 -4.96 -1.11 18.25
CA ASN A 41 -4.86 -1.43 19.68
C ASN A 41 -3.41 -1.46 20.22
N GLY A 42 -2.42 -1.06 19.41
CA GLY A 42 -1.03 -1.00 19.84
C GLY A 42 -0.77 0.14 20.84
N THR A 43 0.23 -0.05 21.72
CA THR A 43 0.65 0.99 22.65
C THR A 43 1.32 2.18 21.93
N LYS A 44 1.40 3.32 22.61
CA LYS A 44 2.12 4.50 22.10
C LYS A 44 3.58 4.18 21.80
N GLU A 45 4.23 3.39 22.65
CA GLU A 45 5.62 2.98 22.52
C GLU A 45 5.82 2.10 21.28
N GLN A 46 4.96 1.11 21.09
CA GLN A 46 4.99 0.24 19.91
C GLN A 46 4.83 1.06 18.62
N ARG A 47 3.85 1.96 18.59
CA ARG A 47 3.61 2.85 17.45
C ARG A 47 4.82 3.76 17.18
N LYS A 48 5.37 4.39 18.21
CA LYS A 48 6.56 5.26 18.11
C LYS A 48 7.77 4.48 17.58
N LYS A 49 8.01 3.26 18.08
CA LYS A 49 9.09 2.39 17.62
C LYS A 49 8.95 2.02 16.14
N ALA A 50 7.76 1.61 15.74
CA ALA A 50 7.47 1.27 14.34
C ALA A 50 7.66 2.46 13.40
N LEU A 51 7.12 3.64 13.77
CA LEU A 51 7.29 4.87 12.99
C LEU A 51 8.75 5.29 12.88
N ARG A 52 9.52 5.19 13.97
CA ARG A 52 10.95 5.49 13.96
C ARG A 52 11.69 4.58 12.98
N SER A 53 11.50 3.26 13.08
CA SER A 53 12.12 2.29 12.19
C SER A 53 11.77 2.54 10.72
N PHE A 54 10.52 2.88 10.44
CA PHE A 54 10.08 3.24 9.10
C PHE A 54 10.68 4.57 8.62
N SER A 55 10.78 5.57 9.50
CA SER A 55 11.32 6.90 9.16
C SER A 55 12.82 6.85 8.88
N THR A 56 13.59 6.14 9.70
CA THR A 56 15.05 5.97 9.52
C THR A 56 15.40 5.13 8.30
N GLY A 57 14.47 4.29 7.81
CA GLY A 57 14.69 3.38 6.68
C GLY A 57 15.18 1.99 7.09
N ASP A 58 15.24 1.71 8.41
CA ASP A 58 15.47 0.35 8.91
C ASP A 58 14.38 -0.61 8.43
N ALA A 59 13.13 -0.14 8.40
CA ALA A 59 12.03 -0.78 7.70
C ALA A 59 11.65 0.01 6.44
N LYS A 60 11.44 -0.70 5.35
CA LYS A 60 11.02 -0.11 4.05
C LYS A 60 9.52 -0.21 3.82
N ILE A 61 8.86 -1.12 4.51
CA ILE A 61 7.44 -1.40 4.37
C ILE A 61 6.76 -1.13 5.70
N LEU A 62 5.68 -0.36 5.65
CA LEU A 62 4.74 -0.16 6.76
C LEU A 62 3.45 -0.88 6.43
N VAL A 63 3.00 -1.77 7.32
CA VAL A 63 1.70 -2.45 7.21
C VAL A 63 0.72 -1.79 8.18
N ALA A 64 -0.40 -1.31 7.68
CA ALA A 64 -1.39 -0.61 8.50
C ALA A 64 -2.79 -0.63 7.89
N SER A 65 -3.80 -0.32 8.70
CA SER A 65 -5.15 0.02 8.22
C SER A 65 -5.30 1.54 8.04
N ASP A 66 -6.36 1.97 7.35
CA ASP A 66 -6.65 3.39 7.15
C ASP A 66 -6.78 4.16 8.44
N LEU A 67 -7.51 3.58 9.41
CA LEU A 67 -7.76 4.20 10.71
C LEU A 67 -6.45 4.56 11.42
N VAL A 68 -5.45 3.68 11.31
CA VAL A 68 -4.17 3.84 11.98
C VAL A 68 -3.24 4.77 11.22
N ALA A 69 -3.23 4.67 9.89
CA ALA A 69 -2.38 5.51 9.03
C ALA A 69 -2.86 6.96 8.95
N ARG A 70 -4.13 7.22 9.27
CA ARG A 70 -4.69 8.57 9.27
C ARG A 70 -4.04 9.42 10.37
N GLY A 71 -3.59 10.61 10.03
CA GLY A 71 -2.94 11.53 10.98
C GLY A 71 -1.48 11.20 11.32
N LEU A 72 -0.89 10.15 10.75
CA LEU A 72 0.53 9.89 10.91
C LEU A 72 1.37 10.85 10.06
N ASP A 73 2.39 11.43 10.69
CA ASP A 73 3.46 12.13 9.97
C ASP A 73 4.44 11.08 9.41
N LEU A 74 4.32 10.85 8.13
CA LEU A 74 5.08 9.82 7.43
C LEU A 74 6.10 10.44 6.48
N PRO A 75 7.28 9.85 6.35
CA PRO A 75 8.29 10.31 5.39
C PRO A 75 7.78 10.17 3.94
N ALA A 76 8.56 10.63 2.98
CA ALA A 76 8.23 10.51 1.57
C ALA A 76 8.01 9.04 1.17
N ILE A 77 6.75 8.72 0.84
CA ILE A 77 6.32 7.39 0.42
C ILE A 77 6.43 7.31 -1.10
N THR A 78 7.04 6.25 -1.61
CA THR A 78 7.19 6.02 -3.06
C THR A 78 6.07 5.14 -3.61
N HIS A 79 5.54 4.22 -2.79
CA HIS A 79 4.51 3.27 -3.22
C HIS A 79 3.42 3.15 -2.17
N ILE A 80 2.19 3.11 -2.64
CA ILE A 80 1.02 2.65 -1.88
C ILE A 80 0.59 1.31 -2.48
N ILE A 81 0.40 0.31 -1.65
CA ILE A 81 -0.07 -1.00 -2.05
C ILE A 81 -1.37 -1.27 -1.30
N ASN A 82 -2.49 -1.28 -2.01
CA ASN A 82 -3.77 -1.70 -1.47
C ASN A 82 -3.87 -3.22 -1.64
N LEU A 83 -3.63 -3.96 -0.57
CA LEU A 83 -3.85 -5.41 -0.58
C LEU A 83 -5.36 -5.71 -0.58
N ASP A 84 -6.11 -4.87 0.13
CA ASP A 84 -7.57 -4.80 0.05
C ASP A 84 -8.01 -3.45 -0.53
N ILE A 85 -9.01 -3.48 -1.40
CA ILE A 85 -9.67 -2.26 -1.88
C ILE A 85 -10.36 -1.57 -0.69
N PRO A 86 -10.23 -0.24 -0.56
CA PRO A 86 -10.94 0.51 0.48
C PRO A 86 -12.45 0.47 0.24
N SER A 87 -13.21 0.76 1.30
CA SER A 87 -14.67 0.71 1.29
C SER A 87 -15.30 1.80 0.44
N ASP A 88 -14.62 2.92 0.25
CA ASP A 88 -15.12 4.04 -0.54
C ASP A 88 -14.03 4.78 -1.33
N LEU A 89 -14.47 5.62 -2.28
CA LEU A 89 -13.59 6.38 -3.17
C LEU A 89 -12.78 7.45 -2.45
N ASN A 90 -13.25 7.98 -1.33
CA ASN A 90 -12.51 8.98 -0.56
C ASN A 90 -11.34 8.33 0.17
N GLU A 91 -11.56 7.16 0.77
CA GLU A 91 -10.48 6.37 1.36
C GLU A 91 -9.41 6.04 0.33
N TYR A 92 -9.81 5.61 -0.87
CA TYR A 92 -8.83 5.38 -1.95
C TYR A 92 -8.00 6.62 -2.23
N THR A 93 -8.63 7.77 -2.36
CA THR A 93 -7.95 9.04 -2.62
C THR A 93 -7.01 9.42 -1.47
N HIS A 94 -7.42 9.19 -0.22
CA HIS A 94 -6.59 9.41 0.96
C HIS A 94 -5.38 8.49 1.01
N ARG A 95 -5.53 7.20 0.65
CA ARG A 95 -4.40 6.25 0.55
C ARG A 95 -3.44 6.68 -0.55
N ALA A 96 -3.93 6.91 -1.76
CA ALA A 96 -3.13 7.35 -2.90
C ALA A 96 -2.40 8.67 -2.62
N GLY A 97 -3.06 9.61 -1.94
CA GLY A 97 -2.48 10.90 -1.55
C GLY A 97 -1.36 10.81 -0.49
N ARG A 98 -0.99 9.62 0.00
CA ARG A 98 0.20 9.41 0.82
C ARG A 98 1.48 9.35 0.01
N THR A 99 1.39 9.14 -1.30
CA THR A 99 2.53 9.20 -2.23
C THR A 99 2.41 10.36 -3.20
N GLY A 100 3.42 10.61 -4.01
CA GLY A 100 3.40 11.67 -5.03
C GLY A 100 3.38 13.10 -4.50
N ARG A 101 3.80 13.34 -3.25
CA ARG A 101 3.79 14.67 -2.62
C ARG A 101 4.96 15.53 -3.07
N ALA A 102 4.76 16.86 -3.00
CA ALA A 102 5.77 17.87 -3.31
C ALA A 102 6.40 17.70 -4.71
N GLY A 103 5.58 17.39 -5.73
CA GLY A 103 6.03 17.23 -7.12
C GLY A 103 6.80 15.94 -7.41
N LYS A 104 6.92 15.03 -6.44
CA LYS A 104 7.56 13.73 -6.64
C LYS A 104 6.58 12.74 -7.26
N LYS A 105 7.08 11.87 -8.13
CA LYS A 105 6.29 10.75 -8.67
C LYS A 105 6.02 9.72 -7.58
N GLY A 106 4.79 9.18 -7.55
CA GLY A 106 4.38 8.11 -6.67
C GLY A 106 3.63 7.04 -7.44
N ILE A 107 3.59 5.83 -6.92
CA ILE A 107 2.91 4.69 -7.51
C ILE A 107 1.88 4.18 -6.50
N ALA A 108 0.64 4.04 -6.95
CA ALA A 108 -0.41 3.36 -6.21
C ALA A 108 -0.78 2.07 -6.95
N ILE A 109 -0.70 0.95 -6.25
CA ILE A 109 -1.00 -0.39 -6.78
C ILE A 109 -2.15 -0.95 -5.96
N SER A 110 -3.16 -1.47 -6.63
CA SER A 110 -4.28 -2.17 -5.99
C SER A 110 -4.36 -3.60 -6.50
N ILE A 111 -4.44 -4.54 -5.57
CA ILE A 111 -4.74 -5.93 -5.91
C ILE A 111 -6.25 -6.05 -5.93
N VAL A 112 -6.79 -6.45 -7.07
CA VAL A 112 -8.23 -6.48 -7.31
C VAL A 112 -8.68 -7.82 -7.84
N THR A 113 -9.86 -8.23 -7.44
CA THR A 113 -10.60 -9.33 -8.04
C THR A 113 -11.42 -8.81 -9.22
N GLU A 114 -11.92 -9.71 -10.05
CA GLU A 114 -12.78 -9.34 -11.19
C GLU A 114 -14.01 -8.51 -10.75
N ASN A 115 -14.59 -8.83 -9.61
CA ASN A 115 -15.74 -8.10 -9.05
C ASN A 115 -15.40 -6.66 -8.61
N GLU A 116 -14.15 -6.40 -8.28
CA GLU A 116 -13.67 -5.09 -7.81
C GLU A 116 -13.23 -4.17 -8.97
N VAL A 117 -13.12 -4.68 -10.18
CA VAL A 117 -12.74 -3.88 -11.36
C VAL A 117 -13.68 -2.70 -11.58
N GLN A 118 -14.98 -2.85 -11.29
CA GLN A 118 -15.94 -1.76 -11.41
C GLN A 118 -15.64 -0.60 -10.43
N PHE A 119 -15.13 -0.91 -9.25
CA PHE A 119 -14.68 0.12 -8.30
C PHE A 119 -13.49 0.90 -8.87
N ILE A 120 -12.54 0.23 -9.51
CA ILE A 120 -11.41 0.90 -10.16
C ILE A 120 -11.89 1.85 -11.27
N LYS A 121 -12.86 1.45 -12.08
CA LYS A 121 -13.47 2.33 -13.11
C LYS A 121 -14.12 3.57 -12.51
N GLN A 122 -14.74 3.45 -11.35
CA GLN A 122 -15.29 4.62 -10.63
C GLN A 122 -14.19 5.56 -10.14
N ILE A 123 -13.06 5.01 -9.66
CA ILE A 123 -11.87 5.80 -9.29
C ILE A 123 -11.34 6.57 -10.50
N GLU A 124 -11.16 5.89 -11.63
CA GLU A 124 -10.70 6.52 -12.88
C GLU A 124 -11.57 7.71 -13.26
N LYS A 125 -12.89 7.51 -13.26
CA LYS A 125 -13.86 8.57 -13.57
C LYS A 125 -13.81 9.73 -12.60
N LYS A 126 -13.79 9.44 -11.29
CA LYS A 126 -13.81 10.48 -10.25
C LYS A 126 -12.51 11.28 -10.19
N ALA A 127 -11.36 10.62 -10.33
CA ALA A 127 -10.06 11.24 -10.23
C ALA A 127 -9.52 11.78 -11.56
N GLY A 128 -10.18 11.48 -12.69
CA GLY A 128 -9.72 11.88 -14.02
C GLY A 128 -8.39 11.21 -14.41
N ILE A 129 -8.14 10.01 -13.92
CA ILE A 129 -6.92 9.24 -14.18
C ILE A 129 -7.24 7.97 -14.98
N LYS A 130 -6.22 7.34 -15.53
CA LYS A 130 -6.31 6.02 -16.12
C LYS A 130 -5.43 5.05 -15.35
N CYS A 131 -6.01 3.96 -14.91
CA CYS A 131 -5.28 2.87 -14.25
C CYS A 131 -4.77 1.88 -15.33
N MET A 132 -3.56 1.42 -15.12
CA MET A 132 -2.97 0.41 -15.99
C MET A 132 -3.17 -0.96 -15.35
N GLU A 133 -3.82 -1.86 -16.05
CA GLU A 133 -3.93 -3.24 -15.62
C GLU A 133 -2.59 -3.94 -15.82
N ILE A 134 -2.09 -4.57 -14.75
CA ILE A 134 -0.86 -5.35 -14.78
C ILE A 134 -1.11 -6.75 -14.23
N LYS A 135 -0.39 -7.72 -14.75
CA LYS A 135 -0.35 -9.09 -14.22
C LYS A 135 1.02 -9.36 -13.62
N LEU A 136 1.03 -9.97 -12.45
CA LEU A 136 2.25 -10.44 -11.82
C LEU A 136 2.48 -11.91 -12.21
N SER A 137 3.53 -12.18 -12.96
CA SER A 137 3.88 -13.54 -13.37
C SER A 137 5.37 -13.76 -13.17
N ASN A 138 5.72 -14.85 -12.47
CA ASN A 138 7.11 -15.24 -12.19
C ASN A 138 7.99 -14.12 -11.62
N GLY A 139 7.39 -13.23 -10.80
CA GLY A 139 8.11 -12.10 -10.20
C GLY A 139 8.26 -10.87 -11.11
N TYR A 140 7.69 -10.88 -12.30
CA TYR A 140 7.70 -9.77 -13.24
C TYR A 140 6.31 -9.14 -13.38
N LEU A 141 6.29 -7.83 -13.56
CA LEU A 141 5.08 -7.07 -13.88
C LEU A 141 4.92 -7.03 -15.41
N LEU A 142 3.83 -7.56 -15.89
CA LEU A 142 3.49 -7.57 -17.31
C LEU A 142 2.24 -6.71 -17.53
N GLU A 143 2.29 -5.80 -18.50
CA GLU A 143 1.08 -5.09 -18.91
C GLU A 143 0.08 -6.11 -19.47
N ALA A 144 -1.15 -6.06 -18.94
CA ALA A 144 -2.22 -6.84 -19.54
C ALA A 144 -2.51 -6.25 -20.94
N LYS A 145 -2.43 -7.08 -21.98
CA LYS A 145 -2.86 -6.64 -23.30
C LYS A 145 -4.32 -6.21 -23.19
N PRO A 146 -4.71 -5.04 -23.71
CA PRO A 146 -6.11 -4.66 -23.72
C PRO A 146 -6.89 -5.77 -24.42
N GLY A 147 -7.87 -6.35 -23.71
CA GLY A 147 -8.77 -7.33 -24.30
C GLY A 147 -9.41 -6.75 -25.56
N LYS A 148 -9.49 -7.59 -26.59
CA LYS A 148 -10.21 -7.25 -27.83
C LYS A 148 -11.70 -7.07 -27.54
#